data_31fb99ae3d6fe9691069f06b1dbaf122
#
_entry.id   31fb99ae3d6fe9691069f06b1dbaf122
#
_cell.length_a   1.000
_cell.length_b   1.000
_cell.length_c   1.000
_cell.angle_alpha   90.00
_cell.angle_beta   90.00
_cell.angle_gamma   90.00
#
_symmetry.space_group_name_H-M   'P 1'
#
loop_
_entity.id
_entity.type
_entity.pdbx_description
1 polymer ?
#
loop_
_entity_poly.entity_id
_entity_poly.type
_entity_poly.pdbx_seq_one_letter_code
_entity_poly.pdbx_strand_id
1 'polypeptide(L)'
;MAILYVIWIDPNTGFGGAYIGLFESISDSREIQMLLMLLVFAIVHSGGAALRPAAERVIGERAYRVLFAGISLPLAVSAVVFFINHRYDGFPLWQLRGVPGMHEFVWALAFVSFFFLYPSTFNLLEVAAVDKPKLHMWETGIMRITRHPQMTGQLLWCVAHMLWIGSSFTAVTSLSLCLHHLFGVWHGDQRLEKKYGEAFDEVRKRTSIVPFAAILDGRQQLPRDYYKEFLRVPYIAITAMTVGAYFCHPLMVQASFWLHW
;
A
#
# COMPACT_ATOMS: atom_id res chain seq x y z
N MET A 1 11.77 -12.94 -7.70
CA MET A 1 10.73 -13.81 -7.11
C MET A 1 11.29 -15.15 -6.64
N ALA A 2 12.03 -15.93 -7.46
CA ALA A 2 12.59 -17.22 -7.03
C ALA A 2 13.50 -17.13 -5.78
N ILE A 3 14.38 -16.14 -5.71
CA ILE A 3 15.26 -15.91 -4.54
C ILE A 3 14.43 -15.62 -3.27
N LEU A 4 13.40 -14.78 -3.36
CA LEU A 4 12.52 -14.49 -2.24
C LEU A 4 11.79 -15.76 -1.77
N TYR A 5 11.34 -16.59 -2.70
CA TYR A 5 10.70 -17.86 -2.36
C TYR A 5 11.66 -18.75 -1.57
N VAL A 6 12.84 -19.06 -2.11
CA VAL A 6 13.80 -19.98 -1.49
C VAL A 6 14.32 -19.46 -0.15
N ILE A 7 14.66 -18.16 -0.05
CA ILE A 7 15.28 -17.61 1.18
C ILE A 7 14.23 -17.27 2.24
N TRP A 8 12.99 -17.01 1.86
CA TRP A 8 12.00 -16.48 2.79
C TRP A 8 10.74 -17.32 2.92
N ILE A 9 10.13 -17.75 1.81
CA ILE A 9 8.80 -18.37 1.81
C ILE A 9 8.85 -19.89 1.97
N ASP A 10 9.84 -20.54 1.39
CA ASP A 10 9.95 -22.01 1.42
C ASP A 10 10.01 -22.54 2.86
N PRO A 11 9.12 -23.48 3.24
CA PRO A 11 9.05 -23.96 4.62
C PRO A 11 10.30 -24.70 5.11
N ASN A 12 11.14 -25.19 4.19
CA ASN A 12 12.35 -25.95 4.56
C ASN A 12 13.63 -25.10 4.57
N THR A 13 13.70 -24.07 3.74
CA THR A 13 14.91 -23.27 3.54
C THR A 13 14.72 -21.80 3.89
N GLY A 14 13.47 -21.32 4.00
CA GLY A 14 13.14 -19.94 4.23
C GLY A 14 13.17 -19.51 5.69
N PHE A 15 13.52 -18.25 5.92
CA PHE A 15 13.55 -17.64 7.25
C PHE A 15 12.21 -17.05 7.70
N GLY A 16 11.19 -17.04 6.86
CA GLY A 16 9.91 -16.39 7.14
C GLY A 16 9.18 -17.00 8.33
N GLY A 17 9.19 -18.34 8.45
CA GLY A 17 8.62 -19.03 9.61
C GLY A 17 9.34 -18.67 10.91
N ALA A 18 10.67 -18.61 10.90
CA ALA A 18 11.45 -18.21 12.08
C ALA A 18 11.19 -16.74 12.47
N TYR A 19 11.01 -15.87 11.47
CA TYR A 19 10.63 -14.46 11.70
C TYR A 19 9.26 -14.34 12.36
N ILE A 20 8.26 -15.10 11.93
CA ILE A 20 6.93 -15.12 12.54
C ILE A 20 7.02 -15.72 13.96
N GLY A 21 7.70 -16.85 14.13
CA GLY A 21 7.90 -17.50 15.43
C GLY A 21 8.53 -16.59 16.49
N LEU A 22 9.33 -15.59 16.08
CA LEU A 22 9.84 -14.57 16.98
C LEU A 22 8.70 -13.80 17.66
N PHE A 23 7.68 -13.39 16.91
CA PHE A 23 6.54 -12.65 17.48
C PHE A 23 5.60 -13.56 18.27
N GLU A 24 5.48 -14.83 17.88
CA GLU A 24 4.73 -15.83 18.64
C GLU A 24 5.38 -16.10 20.02
N SER A 25 6.69 -16.01 20.12
CA SER A 25 7.38 -16.12 21.41
C SER A 25 7.18 -14.92 22.35
N ILE A 26 6.74 -13.77 21.81
CA ILE A 26 6.52 -12.53 22.58
C ILE A 26 5.08 -12.47 23.13
N SER A 27 4.10 -12.94 22.38
CA SER A 27 2.68 -12.84 22.75
C SER A 27 1.85 -13.91 22.07
N ASP A 28 0.85 -14.43 22.80
CA ASP A 28 -0.16 -15.35 22.25
C ASP A 28 -1.26 -14.62 21.44
N SER A 29 -1.39 -13.29 21.59
CA SER A 29 -2.39 -12.52 20.86
C SER A 29 -1.93 -12.26 19.41
N ARG A 30 -2.74 -12.71 18.45
CA ARG A 30 -2.51 -12.48 17.02
C ARG A 30 -2.53 -10.98 16.66
N GLU A 31 -3.34 -10.19 17.37
CA GLU A 31 -3.36 -8.73 17.20
C GLU A 31 -2.03 -8.09 17.59
N ILE A 32 -1.45 -8.52 18.74
CA ILE A 32 -0.15 -7.99 19.20
C ILE A 32 0.96 -8.45 18.25
N GLN A 33 0.97 -9.70 17.82
CA GLN A 33 1.92 -10.23 16.85
C GLN A 33 1.89 -9.40 15.56
N MET A 34 0.70 -9.16 14.99
CA MET A 34 0.54 -8.34 13.77
C MET A 34 0.97 -6.90 13.98
N LEU A 35 0.61 -6.30 15.12
CA LEU A 35 1.03 -4.95 15.46
C LEU A 35 2.57 -4.83 15.50
N LEU A 36 3.24 -5.78 16.14
CA LEU A 36 4.71 -5.81 16.23
C LEU A 36 5.35 -6.02 14.85
N MET A 37 4.82 -6.93 14.03
CA MET A 37 5.31 -7.16 12.67
C MET A 37 5.19 -5.89 11.81
N LEU A 38 4.05 -5.20 11.87
CA LEU A 38 3.83 -3.96 11.14
C LEU A 38 4.68 -2.81 11.70
N LEU A 39 4.95 -2.78 13.01
CA LEU A 39 5.86 -1.81 13.61
C LEU A 39 7.30 -2.03 13.13
N VAL A 40 7.79 -3.27 13.12
CA VAL A 40 9.11 -3.61 12.57
C VAL A 40 9.19 -3.23 11.09
N PHE A 41 8.16 -3.57 10.31
CA PHE A 41 8.08 -3.15 8.91
C PHE A 41 8.13 -1.62 8.78
N ALA A 42 7.34 -0.89 9.57
CA ALA A 42 7.29 0.57 9.51
C ALA A 42 8.66 1.21 9.87
N ILE A 43 9.33 0.72 10.91
CA ILE A 43 10.65 1.22 11.32
C ILE A 43 11.69 0.95 10.22
N VAL A 44 11.74 -0.26 9.71
CA VAL A 44 12.72 -0.65 8.69
C VAL A 44 12.44 0.06 7.37
N HIS A 45 11.19 0.09 6.92
CA HIS A 45 10.81 0.71 5.65
C HIS A 45 10.96 2.23 5.70
N SER A 46 10.40 2.89 6.70
CA SER A 46 10.49 4.37 6.83
C SER A 46 11.89 4.82 7.22
N GLY A 47 12.57 4.08 8.09
CA GLY A 47 13.97 4.35 8.45
C GLY A 47 14.91 4.19 7.25
N GLY A 48 14.74 3.12 6.48
CA GLY A 48 15.44 2.93 5.21
C GLY A 48 15.17 4.10 4.25
N ALA A 49 13.90 4.48 4.07
CA ALA A 49 13.55 5.61 3.22
C ALA A 49 14.18 6.94 3.68
N ALA A 50 14.29 7.17 4.99
CA ALA A 50 14.95 8.34 5.56
C ALA A 50 16.46 8.34 5.33
N LEU A 51 17.12 7.18 5.40
CA LEU A 51 18.56 7.00 5.14
C LEU A 51 18.92 7.04 3.66
N ARG A 52 17.96 6.99 2.76
CA ARG A 52 18.16 6.94 1.32
C ARG A 52 19.18 7.96 0.79
N PRO A 53 19.11 9.28 1.10
CA PRO A 53 20.04 10.25 0.54
C PRO A 53 21.51 10.04 0.97
N ALA A 54 21.72 9.49 2.17
CA ALA A 54 23.05 9.16 2.67
C ALA A 54 23.57 7.87 2.04
N ALA A 55 22.75 6.84 1.99
CA ALA A 55 23.11 5.55 1.42
C ALA A 55 23.38 5.63 -0.09
N GLU A 56 22.56 6.36 -0.84
CA GLU A 56 22.76 6.54 -2.29
C GLU A 56 24.08 7.23 -2.64
N ARG A 57 24.60 8.10 -1.75
CA ARG A 57 25.91 8.73 -1.93
C ARG A 57 27.07 7.73 -1.79
N VAL A 58 26.89 6.68 -1.00
CA VAL A 58 27.94 5.69 -0.71
C VAL A 58 27.90 4.52 -1.69
N ILE A 59 26.74 3.95 -1.90
CA ILE A 59 26.56 2.70 -2.67
C ILE A 59 25.88 2.91 -4.03
N GLY A 60 25.41 4.12 -4.31
CA GLY A 60 24.68 4.43 -5.54
C GLY A 60 23.19 4.08 -5.47
N GLU A 61 22.41 4.73 -6.32
CA GLU A 61 20.95 4.66 -6.32
C GLU A 61 20.41 3.26 -6.58
N ARG A 62 20.98 2.54 -7.56
CA ARG A 62 20.52 1.19 -7.94
C ARG A 62 20.78 0.17 -6.84
N ALA A 63 22.01 0.17 -6.29
CA ALA A 63 22.37 -0.76 -5.21
C ALA A 63 21.48 -0.52 -3.97
N TYR A 64 21.27 0.76 -3.61
CA TYR A 64 20.38 1.11 -2.52
C TYR A 64 18.95 0.56 -2.74
N ARG A 65 18.38 0.74 -3.93
CA ARG A 65 17.02 0.26 -4.22
C ARG A 65 16.90 -1.25 -4.14
N VAL A 66 17.90 -1.99 -4.63
CA VAL A 66 17.93 -3.46 -4.55
C VAL A 66 18.00 -3.90 -3.09
N LEU A 67 18.88 -3.32 -2.29
CA LEU A 67 19.01 -3.63 -0.86
C LEU A 67 17.74 -3.27 -0.09
N PHE A 68 17.20 -2.08 -0.33
CA PHE A 68 15.96 -1.63 0.31
C PHE A 68 14.78 -2.55 -0.01
N ALA A 69 14.62 -2.93 -1.29
CA ALA A 69 13.59 -3.88 -1.70
C ALA A 69 13.84 -5.28 -1.09
N GLY A 70 15.10 -5.74 -1.09
CA GLY A 70 15.50 -7.03 -0.54
C GLY A 70 15.23 -7.17 0.96
N ILE A 71 15.21 -6.08 1.71
CA ILE A 71 14.88 -6.07 3.14
C ILE A 71 13.38 -5.83 3.36
N SER A 72 12.81 -4.84 2.68
CA SER A 72 11.40 -4.44 2.92
C SER A 72 10.40 -5.45 2.40
N LEU A 73 10.68 -6.09 1.25
CA LEU A 73 9.75 -7.02 0.61
C LEU A 73 9.51 -8.29 1.44
N PRO A 74 10.53 -8.97 2.01
CA PRO A 74 10.30 -10.10 2.90
C PRO A 74 9.41 -9.75 4.10
N LEU A 75 9.65 -8.62 4.75
CA LEU A 75 8.84 -8.16 5.89
C LEU A 75 7.38 -7.89 5.48
N ALA A 76 7.17 -7.24 4.34
CA ALA A 76 5.83 -7.00 3.79
C ALA A 76 5.10 -8.31 3.46
N VAL A 77 5.80 -9.26 2.80
CA VAL A 77 5.24 -10.58 2.48
C VAL A 77 4.85 -11.33 3.75
N SER A 78 5.68 -11.31 4.80
CA SER A 78 5.36 -11.92 6.08
C SER A 78 4.07 -11.35 6.69
N ALA A 79 3.94 -10.03 6.72
CA ALA A 79 2.73 -9.39 7.23
C ALA A 79 1.48 -9.75 6.39
N VAL A 80 1.62 -9.85 5.06
CA VAL A 80 0.51 -10.26 4.17
C VAL A 80 0.12 -11.71 4.43
N VAL A 81 1.06 -12.65 4.50
CA VAL A 81 0.78 -14.07 4.76
C VAL A 81 0.16 -14.24 6.14
N PHE A 82 0.71 -13.58 7.15
CA PHE A 82 0.16 -13.60 8.50
C PHE A 82 -1.27 -13.03 8.54
N PHE A 83 -1.53 -11.93 7.83
CA PHE A 83 -2.88 -11.39 7.70
C PHE A 83 -3.84 -12.40 7.05
N ILE A 84 -3.43 -13.03 5.96
CA ILE A 84 -4.26 -14.02 5.25
C ILE A 84 -4.63 -15.18 6.17
N ASN A 85 -3.67 -15.69 6.96
CA ASN A 85 -3.87 -16.82 7.84
C ASN A 85 -4.76 -16.49 9.05
N HIS A 86 -4.68 -15.26 9.56
CA HIS A 86 -5.29 -14.84 10.83
C HIS A 86 -6.41 -13.79 10.68
N ARG A 87 -6.86 -13.47 9.47
CA ARG A 87 -7.82 -12.38 9.20
C ARG A 87 -9.16 -12.47 9.94
N TYR A 88 -9.53 -13.67 10.38
CA TYR A 88 -10.76 -13.91 11.14
C TYR A 88 -10.53 -14.12 12.64
N ASP A 89 -9.30 -14.04 13.09
CA ASP A 89 -8.96 -14.20 14.51
C ASP A 89 -9.37 -12.96 15.31
N GLY A 90 -9.34 -13.13 16.64
CA GLY A 90 -9.72 -12.07 17.57
C GLY A 90 -11.23 -12.00 17.82
N PHE A 91 -11.68 -10.88 18.40
CA PHE A 91 -13.08 -10.68 18.73
C PHE A 91 -13.89 -10.29 17.49
N PRO A 92 -15.09 -10.87 17.27
CA PRO A 92 -16.01 -10.39 16.25
C PRO A 92 -16.56 -9.01 16.66
N LEU A 93 -16.37 -8.00 15.81
CA LEU A 93 -16.85 -6.63 16.02
C LEU A 93 -18.24 -6.45 15.39
N TRP A 94 -18.42 -7.02 14.19
CA TRP A 94 -19.71 -7.07 13.46
C TRP A 94 -19.71 -8.18 12.42
N GLN A 95 -20.90 -8.47 11.91
CA GLN A 95 -21.10 -9.42 10.83
C GLN A 95 -22.04 -8.81 9.78
N LEU A 96 -21.44 -8.23 8.72
CA LEU A 96 -22.19 -7.54 7.66
C LEU A 96 -22.34 -8.38 6.38
N ARG A 97 -21.75 -9.59 6.32
CA ARG A 97 -21.78 -10.43 5.12
C ARG A 97 -23.18 -10.87 4.69
N GLY A 98 -24.12 -10.95 5.65
CA GLY A 98 -25.52 -11.27 5.37
C GLY A 98 -26.37 -10.08 4.96
N VAL A 99 -25.83 -8.85 4.97
CA VAL A 99 -26.57 -7.66 4.57
C VAL A 99 -26.66 -7.60 3.04
N PRO A 100 -27.89 -7.50 2.46
CA PRO A 100 -28.05 -7.40 1.01
C PRO A 100 -27.27 -6.22 0.44
N GLY A 101 -26.53 -6.46 -0.66
CA GLY A 101 -25.73 -5.42 -1.32
C GLY A 101 -24.36 -5.15 -0.68
N MET A 102 -24.05 -5.72 0.49
CA MET A 102 -22.76 -5.50 1.15
C MET A 102 -21.58 -6.07 0.35
N HIS A 103 -21.78 -7.24 -0.27
CA HIS A 103 -20.76 -7.85 -1.12
C HIS A 103 -20.39 -6.93 -2.30
N GLU A 104 -21.38 -6.44 -3.02
CA GLU A 104 -21.21 -5.55 -4.17
C GLU A 104 -20.59 -4.21 -3.73
N PHE A 105 -21.02 -3.67 -2.59
CA PHE A 105 -20.46 -2.44 -2.04
C PHE A 105 -18.98 -2.57 -1.70
N VAL A 106 -18.59 -3.63 -1.01
CA VAL A 106 -17.19 -3.88 -0.64
C VAL A 106 -16.33 -4.07 -1.88
N TRP A 107 -16.82 -4.76 -2.91
CA TRP A 107 -16.12 -4.92 -4.16
C TRP A 107 -15.99 -3.61 -4.95
N ALA A 108 -17.05 -2.79 -4.98
CA ALA A 108 -16.99 -1.46 -5.58
C ALA A 108 -15.97 -0.56 -4.87
N LEU A 109 -15.94 -0.62 -3.53
CA LEU A 109 -14.98 0.12 -2.72
C LEU A 109 -13.53 -0.37 -2.97
N ALA A 110 -13.32 -1.68 -3.06
CA ALA A 110 -12.03 -2.27 -3.39
C ALA A 110 -11.59 -1.89 -4.83
N PHE A 111 -12.52 -1.89 -5.79
CA PHE A 111 -12.24 -1.44 -7.15
C PHE A 111 -11.76 0.01 -7.18
N VAL A 112 -12.47 0.92 -6.49
CA VAL A 112 -12.06 2.33 -6.38
C VAL A 112 -10.69 2.44 -5.68
N SER A 113 -10.47 1.67 -4.61
CA SER A 113 -9.17 1.61 -3.92
C SER A 113 -8.02 1.34 -4.87
N PHE A 114 -8.14 0.39 -5.78
CA PHE A 114 -7.08 0.05 -6.73
C PHE A 114 -6.80 1.16 -7.74
N PHE A 115 -7.78 1.97 -8.10
CA PHE A 115 -7.54 3.17 -8.91
C PHE A 115 -6.63 4.19 -8.21
N PHE A 116 -6.63 4.24 -6.89
CA PHE A 116 -5.74 5.09 -6.11
C PHE A 116 -4.40 4.40 -5.79
N LEU A 117 -4.37 3.10 -5.56
CA LEU A 117 -3.15 2.38 -5.20
C LEU A 117 -2.16 2.26 -6.36
N TYR A 118 -2.63 1.81 -7.52
CA TYR A 118 -1.74 1.41 -8.61
C TYR A 118 -1.22 2.53 -9.51
N PRO A 119 -1.96 3.59 -9.85
CA PRO A 119 -1.43 4.61 -10.76
C PRO A 119 -0.21 5.36 -10.25
N SER A 120 -0.03 5.44 -8.93
CA SER A 120 1.16 6.01 -8.32
C SER A 120 2.43 5.16 -8.51
N THR A 121 2.26 3.88 -8.91
CA THR A 121 3.37 2.94 -9.14
C THR A 121 3.67 2.71 -10.63
N PHE A 122 2.93 3.36 -11.54
CA PHE A 122 3.05 3.07 -12.98
C PHE A 122 4.29 3.62 -13.65
N ASN A 123 5.05 4.47 -13.01
CA ASN A 123 6.35 4.84 -13.55
C ASN A 123 7.41 3.79 -13.17
N LEU A 124 7.25 2.58 -13.70
CA LEU A 124 8.12 1.44 -13.40
C LEU A 124 9.58 1.71 -13.74
N LEU A 125 9.87 2.53 -14.75
CA LEU A 125 11.24 2.89 -15.12
C LEU A 125 11.90 3.76 -14.05
N GLU A 126 11.16 4.71 -13.47
CA GLU A 126 11.66 5.48 -12.33
C GLU A 126 11.75 4.63 -11.06
N VAL A 127 10.78 3.74 -10.83
CA VAL A 127 10.82 2.80 -9.69
C VAL A 127 12.01 1.86 -9.79
N ALA A 128 12.30 1.34 -10.97
CA ALA A 128 13.44 0.46 -11.23
C ALA A 128 14.80 1.20 -11.32
N ALA A 129 14.83 2.54 -11.14
CA ALA A 129 16.01 3.39 -11.33
C ALA A 129 16.65 3.29 -12.73
N VAL A 130 15.83 3.00 -13.74
CA VAL A 130 16.21 3.14 -15.15
C VAL A 130 16.17 4.61 -15.53
N ASP A 131 15.08 5.29 -15.21
CA ASP A 131 14.94 6.74 -15.34
C ASP A 131 15.17 7.45 -14.00
N LYS A 132 15.71 8.67 -14.08
CA LYS A 132 15.89 9.52 -12.87
C LYS A 132 14.54 10.05 -12.42
N PRO A 133 14.17 9.93 -11.13
CA PRO A 133 12.93 10.48 -10.61
C PRO A 133 12.86 11.99 -10.81
N LYS A 134 11.73 12.47 -11.34
CA LYS A 134 11.46 13.89 -11.60
C LYS A 134 10.26 14.34 -10.79
N LEU A 135 10.25 15.63 -10.39
CA LEU A 135 9.04 16.26 -9.91
C LEU A 135 8.17 16.62 -11.11
N HIS A 136 6.99 16.05 -11.17
CA HIS A 136 6.00 16.43 -12.19
C HIS A 136 5.25 17.68 -11.75
N MET A 137 5.39 18.75 -12.51
CA MET A 137 4.75 20.05 -12.24
C MET A 137 3.31 20.14 -12.75
N TRP A 138 2.72 19.01 -13.11
CA TRP A 138 1.35 18.91 -13.63
C TRP A 138 0.63 17.71 -13.02
N GLU A 139 -0.66 17.87 -12.80
CA GLU A 139 -1.55 16.85 -12.27
C GLU A 139 -2.38 16.22 -13.40
N THR A 140 -2.66 14.92 -13.29
CA THR A 140 -3.51 14.17 -14.22
C THR A 140 -4.22 13.03 -13.52
N GLY A 141 -5.46 12.74 -13.94
CA GLY A 141 -6.25 11.64 -13.39
C GLY A 141 -6.42 11.78 -11.87
N ILE A 142 -6.13 10.73 -11.14
CA ILE A 142 -6.29 10.72 -9.66
C ILE A 142 -5.41 11.72 -8.94
N MET A 143 -4.31 12.21 -9.55
CA MET A 143 -3.45 13.23 -8.93
C MET A 143 -4.13 14.59 -8.81
N ARG A 144 -5.21 14.83 -9.57
CA ARG A 144 -6.08 16.00 -9.35
C ARG A 144 -6.97 15.87 -8.13
N ILE A 145 -7.31 14.63 -7.76
CA ILE A 145 -8.15 14.34 -6.60
C ILE A 145 -7.36 14.45 -5.31
N THR A 146 -6.15 13.90 -5.29
CA THR A 146 -5.23 13.94 -4.15
C THR A 146 -3.79 13.78 -4.62
N ARG A 147 -2.83 14.46 -3.96
CA ARG A 147 -1.40 14.25 -4.23
C ARG A 147 -0.84 12.99 -3.56
N HIS A 148 -1.63 12.33 -2.68
CA HIS A 148 -1.27 11.09 -2.00
C HIS A 148 -2.25 9.95 -2.32
N PRO A 149 -2.32 9.52 -3.59
CA PRO A 149 -3.31 8.52 -4.00
C PRO A 149 -3.09 7.17 -3.30
N GLN A 150 -1.86 6.75 -3.04
CA GLN A 150 -1.60 5.48 -2.33
C GLN A 150 -2.20 5.45 -0.93
N MET A 151 -2.12 6.56 -0.17
CA MET A 151 -2.77 6.65 1.13
C MET A 151 -4.28 6.47 1.00
N THR A 152 -4.90 7.21 0.08
CA THR A 152 -6.35 7.13 -0.15
C THR A 152 -6.77 5.71 -0.54
N GLY A 153 -6.05 5.09 -1.46
CA GLY A 153 -6.31 3.70 -1.86
C GLY A 153 -6.17 2.73 -0.69
N GLN A 154 -5.12 2.85 0.12
CA GLN A 154 -4.95 1.99 1.28
C GLN A 154 -6.05 2.17 2.33
N LEU A 155 -6.47 3.40 2.60
CA LEU A 155 -7.60 3.67 3.50
C LEU A 155 -8.89 3.00 3.01
N LEU A 156 -9.21 3.13 1.72
CA LEU A 156 -10.38 2.50 1.11
C LEU A 156 -10.30 0.97 1.17
N TRP A 157 -9.10 0.41 0.91
CA TRP A 157 -8.85 -1.03 1.03
C TRP A 157 -9.07 -1.53 2.46
N CYS A 158 -8.56 -0.81 3.45
CA CYS A 158 -8.76 -1.12 4.86
C CYS A 158 -10.23 -1.08 5.24
N VAL A 159 -10.97 -0.06 4.81
CA VAL A 159 -12.40 0.05 5.08
C VAL A 159 -13.17 -1.12 4.44
N ALA A 160 -12.87 -1.48 3.19
CA ALA A 160 -13.50 -2.61 2.51
C ALA A 160 -13.30 -3.93 3.28
N HIS A 161 -12.06 -4.22 3.71
CA HIS A 161 -11.74 -5.43 4.46
C HIS A 161 -12.35 -5.42 5.87
N MET A 162 -12.34 -4.26 6.54
CA MET A 162 -12.99 -4.10 7.83
C MET A 162 -14.48 -4.38 7.77
N LEU A 163 -15.20 -3.83 6.79
CA LEU A 163 -16.63 -4.06 6.61
C LEU A 163 -16.93 -5.54 6.34
N TRP A 164 -16.09 -6.20 5.54
CA TRP A 164 -16.30 -7.60 5.16
C TRP A 164 -15.92 -8.59 6.25
N ILE A 165 -14.81 -8.38 6.94
CA ILE A 165 -14.26 -9.33 7.90
C ILE A 165 -14.83 -9.08 9.30
N GLY A 166 -14.77 -7.84 9.80
CA GLY A 166 -15.35 -7.43 11.07
C GLY A 166 -14.70 -8.02 12.31
N SER A 167 -13.39 -8.33 12.29
CA SER A 167 -12.64 -8.84 13.45
C SER A 167 -11.73 -7.80 14.08
N SER A 168 -11.42 -7.95 15.37
CA SER A 168 -10.43 -7.10 16.07
C SER A 168 -9.05 -7.20 15.45
N PHE A 169 -8.64 -8.37 14.98
CA PHE A 169 -7.39 -8.56 14.27
C PHE A 169 -7.31 -7.70 13.00
N THR A 170 -8.37 -7.71 12.18
CA THR A 170 -8.44 -6.86 10.97
C THR A 170 -8.50 -5.38 11.32
N ALA A 171 -9.14 -5.00 12.45
CA ALA A 171 -9.15 -3.63 12.94
C ALA A 171 -7.75 -3.12 13.30
N VAL A 172 -7.01 -3.89 14.09
CA VAL A 172 -5.62 -3.57 14.46
C VAL A 172 -4.73 -3.47 13.25
N THR A 173 -4.83 -4.43 12.32
CA THR A 173 -4.08 -4.42 11.06
C THR A 173 -4.38 -3.17 10.23
N SER A 174 -5.67 -2.86 10.03
CA SER A 174 -6.11 -1.71 9.25
C SER A 174 -5.67 -0.39 9.87
N LEU A 175 -5.83 -0.24 11.19
CA LEU A 175 -5.38 0.96 11.90
C LEU A 175 -3.86 1.15 11.78
N SER A 176 -3.09 0.10 11.97
CA SER A 176 -1.62 0.14 11.86
C SER A 176 -1.16 0.54 10.45
N LEU A 177 -1.78 -0.02 9.41
CA LEU A 177 -1.49 0.35 8.02
C LEU A 177 -1.89 1.80 7.73
N CYS A 178 -3.05 2.25 8.20
CA CYS A 178 -3.49 3.65 8.04
C CYS A 178 -2.51 4.63 8.70
N LEU A 179 -2.09 4.36 9.93
CA LEU A 179 -1.11 5.19 10.66
C LEU A 179 0.24 5.21 9.93
N HIS A 180 0.70 4.07 9.42
CA HIS A 180 1.93 3.99 8.63
C HIS A 180 1.84 4.85 7.36
N HIS A 181 0.72 4.80 6.63
CA HIS A 181 0.51 5.62 5.43
C HIS A 181 0.39 7.11 5.75
N LEU A 182 -0.29 7.49 6.83
CA LEU A 182 -0.36 8.89 7.29
C LEU A 182 1.03 9.44 7.64
N PHE A 183 1.84 8.65 8.34
CA PHE A 183 3.23 8.99 8.58
C PHE A 183 4.02 9.16 7.26
N GLY A 184 3.82 8.23 6.32
CA GLY A 184 4.44 8.28 4.98
C GLY A 184 4.06 9.53 4.18
N VAL A 185 2.81 9.98 4.28
CA VAL A 185 2.33 11.23 3.69
C VAL A 185 3.07 12.44 4.28
N TRP A 186 3.07 12.56 5.60
CA TRP A 186 3.75 13.64 6.30
C TRP A 186 5.25 13.68 5.97
N HIS A 187 5.93 12.55 6.13
CA HIS A 187 7.37 12.45 5.85
C HIS A 187 7.69 12.66 4.36
N GLY A 188 6.82 12.17 3.46
CA GLY A 188 6.94 12.36 2.02
C GLY A 188 6.89 13.81 1.61
N ASP A 189 5.91 14.57 2.12
CA ASP A 189 5.78 16.01 1.86
C ASP A 189 7.01 16.79 2.38
N GLN A 190 7.47 16.52 3.61
CA GLN A 190 8.68 17.13 4.17
C GLN A 190 9.92 16.87 3.29
N ARG A 191 10.06 15.65 2.80
CA ARG A 191 11.18 15.28 1.93
C ARG A 191 11.11 15.97 0.56
N LEU A 192 9.92 16.08 -0.04
CA LEU A 192 9.72 16.76 -1.31
C LEU A 192 9.97 18.27 -1.18
N GLU A 193 9.49 18.88 -0.11
CA GLU A 193 9.75 20.29 0.23
C GLU A 193 11.25 20.56 0.37
N LYS A 194 11.95 19.74 1.14
CA LYS A 194 13.41 19.87 1.31
C LYS A 194 14.17 19.68 0.00
N LYS A 195 13.69 18.82 -0.89
CA LYS A 195 14.38 18.50 -2.16
C LYS A 195 14.09 19.49 -3.28
N TYR A 196 12.85 20.00 -3.36
CA TYR A 196 12.36 20.75 -4.51
C TYR A 196 11.94 22.19 -4.17
N GLY A 197 11.83 22.53 -2.87
CA GLY A 197 11.51 23.88 -2.41
C GLY A 197 10.27 24.48 -3.09
N GLU A 198 10.40 25.69 -3.62
CA GLU A 198 9.32 26.45 -4.26
C GLU A 198 8.58 25.65 -5.35
N ALA A 199 9.26 24.81 -6.11
CA ALA A 199 8.61 23.98 -7.14
C ALA A 199 7.58 23.01 -6.53
N PHE A 200 7.87 22.44 -5.38
CA PHE A 200 6.91 21.59 -4.67
C PHE A 200 5.78 22.42 -4.03
N ASP A 201 6.06 23.63 -3.55
CA ASP A 201 5.04 24.52 -3.01
C ASP A 201 4.00 24.89 -4.06
N GLU A 202 4.39 25.10 -5.31
CA GLU A 202 3.44 25.32 -6.41
C GLU A 202 2.51 24.12 -6.64
N VAL A 203 3.01 22.88 -6.49
CA VAL A 203 2.17 21.68 -6.54
C VAL A 203 1.23 21.63 -5.33
N ARG A 204 1.73 21.92 -4.11
CA ARG A 204 0.92 21.95 -2.87
C ARG A 204 -0.23 22.95 -2.94
N LYS A 205 -0.01 24.14 -3.53
CA LYS A 205 -1.05 25.16 -3.68
C LYS A 205 -2.26 24.66 -4.48
N ARG A 206 -2.02 23.84 -5.52
CA ARG A 206 -3.06 23.33 -6.42
C ARG A 206 -3.64 21.99 -6.00
N THR A 207 -3.01 21.26 -5.08
CA THR A 207 -3.40 19.90 -4.70
C THR A 207 -3.74 19.80 -3.22
N SER A 208 -4.33 18.69 -2.80
CA SER A 208 -4.64 18.42 -1.40
C SER A 208 -4.21 17.01 -0.99
N ILE A 209 -4.00 16.81 0.32
CA ILE A 209 -3.85 15.48 0.92
C ILE A 209 -5.21 14.80 0.98
N VAL A 210 -6.21 15.52 1.51
CA VAL A 210 -7.58 15.02 1.60
C VAL A 210 -8.18 14.97 0.19
N PRO A 211 -8.71 13.82 -0.24
CA PRO A 211 -9.31 13.70 -1.56
C PRO A 211 -10.41 14.73 -1.81
N PHE A 212 -10.42 15.28 -3.01
CA PHE A 212 -11.35 16.30 -3.49
C PHE A 212 -11.25 17.68 -2.81
N ALA A 213 -10.53 17.86 -1.71
CA ALA A 213 -10.51 19.13 -1.01
C ALA A 213 -10.05 20.32 -1.90
N ALA A 214 -8.96 20.13 -2.66
CA ALA A 214 -8.48 21.18 -3.57
C ALA A 214 -9.45 21.48 -4.74
N ILE A 215 -10.29 20.52 -5.12
CA ILE A 215 -11.34 20.72 -6.14
C ILE A 215 -12.50 21.52 -5.53
N LEU A 216 -12.93 21.14 -4.32
CA LEU A 216 -14.06 21.78 -3.64
C LEU A 216 -13.77 23.23 -3.23
N ASP A 217 -12.51 23.54 -2.88
CA ASP A 217 -12.10 24.90 -2.53
C ASP A 217 -11.61 25.73 -3.73
N GLY A 218 -11.70 25.19 -4.95
CA GLY A 218 -11.40 25.87 -6.21
C GLY A 218 -9.91 25.99 -6.56
N ARG A 219 -8.99 25.48 -5.74
CA ARG A 219 -7.55 25.48 -6.02
C ARG A 219 -7.17 24.57 -7.18
N GLN A 220 -7.87 23.44 -7.35
CA GLN A 220 -7.71 22.52 -8.46
C GLN A 220 -8.89 22.65 -9.41
N GLN A 221 -8.61 22.96 -10.68
CA GLN A 221 -9.62 23.04 -11.73
C GLN A 221 -9.59 21.77 -12.58
N LEU A 222 -10.76 21.17 -12.76
CA LEU A 222 -10.92 20.01 -13.62
C LEU A 222 -11.17 20.46 -15.07
N PRO A 223 -10.44 19.93 -16.06
CA PRO A 223 -10.73 20.18 -17.46
C PRO A 223 -12.12 19.63 -17.84
N ARG A 224 -12.76 20.22 -18.86
CA ARG A 224 -14.09 19.76 -19.32
C ARG A 224 -14.10 18.30 -19.78
N ASP A 225 -12.97 17.80 -20.24
CA ASP A 225 -12.78 16.42 -20.71
C ASP A 225 -11.98 15.58 -19.71
N TYR A 226 -12.07 15.87 -18.41
CA TYR A 226 -11.36 15.17 -17.33
C TYR A 226 -11.50 13.66 -17.38
N TYR A 227 -12.66 13.13 -17.77
CA TYR A 227 -12.87 11.70 -17.91
C TYR A 227 -11.88 11.02 -18.89
N LYS A 228 -11.35 11.75 -19.89
CA LYS A 228 -10.35 11.23 -20.84
C LYS A 228 -9.01 10.92 -20.16
N GLU A 229 -8.70 11.56 -19.05
CA GLU A 229 -7.48 11.31 -18.29
C GLU A 229 -7.46 9.88 -17.71
N PHE A 230 -8.64 9.25 -17.56
CA PHE A 230 -8.81 7.87 -17.13
C PHE A 230 -8.83 6.84 -18.27
N LEU A 231 -8.89 7.28 -19.52
CA LEU A 231 -8.84 6.41 -20.70
C LEU A 231 -7.40 6.09 -21.14
N ARG A 232 -6.45 6.11 -20.23
CA ARG A 232 -5.04 5.80 -20.44
C ARG A 232 -4.75 4.34 -20.13
N VAL A 233 -3.73 3.79 -20.79
CA VAL A 233 -3.31 2.39 -20.62
C VAL A 233 -3.20 1.97 -19.16
N PRO A 234 -2.61 2.77 -18.23
CA PRO A 234 -2.55 2.40 -16.83
C PRO A 234 -3.92 2.10 -16.21
N TYR A 235 -4.90 2.96 -16.40
CA TYR A 235 -6.24 2.77 -15.82
C TYR A 235 -6.99 1.60 -16.47
N ILE A 236 -6.80 1.38 -17.77
CA ILE A 236 -7.35 0.20 -18.47
C ILE A 236 -6.74 -1.08 -17.88
N ALA A 237 -5.42 -1.10 -17.69
CA ALA A 237 -4.72 -2.23 -17.08
C ALA A 237 -5.19 -2.50 -15.65
N ILE A 238 -5.37 -1.45 -14.82
CA ILE A 238 -5.92 -1.60 -13.47
C ILE A 238 -7.33 -2.17 -13.50
N THR A 239 -8.18 -1.64 -14.37
CA THR A 239 -9.56 -2.14 -14.54
C THR A 239 -9.53 -3.63 -14.86
N ALA A 240 -8.74 -4.05 -15.84
CA ALA A 240 -8.60 -5.44 -16.24
C ALA A 240 -8.06 -6.31 -15.09
N MET A 241 -7.03 -5.85 -14.38
CA MET A 241 -6.47 -6.57 -13.24
C MET A 241 -7.45 -6.70 -12.09
N THR A 242 -8.20 -5.66 -11.77
CA THR A 242 -9.16 -5.68 -10.65
C THR A 242 -10.35 -6.57 -10.97
N VAL A 243 -10.85 -6.51 -12.21
CA VAL A 243 -11.91 -7.43 -12.69
C VAL A 243 -11.38 -8.87 -12.71
N GLY A 244 -10.16 -9.10 -13.18
CA GLY A 244 -9.51 -10.41 -13.10
C GLY A 244 -9.38 -10.92 -11.67
N ALA A 245 -8.95 -10.07 -10.73
CA ALA A 245 -8.86 -10.41 -9.31
C ALA A 245 -10.22 -10.77 -8.72
N TYR A 246 -11.29 -10.07 -9.12
CA TYR A 246 -12.66 -10.42 -8.69
C TYR A 246 -13.03 -11.86 -9.08
N PHE A 247 -12.86 -12.23 -10.34
CA PHE A 247 -13.18 -13.59 -10.80
C PHE A 247 -12.22 -14.66 -10.27
N CYS A 248 -10.95 -14.31 -10.05
CA CYS A 248 -9.95 -15.22 -9.49
C CYS A 248 -9.97 -15.27 -7.95
N HIS A 249 -10.72 -14.41 -7.27
CA HIS A 249 -10.71 -14.33 -5.80
C HIS A 249 -11.00 -15.68 -5.10
N PRO A 250 -11.95 -16.52 -5.53
CA PRO A 250 -12.14 -17.84 -4.92
C PRO A 250 -10.89 -18.72 -5.01
N LEU A 251 -10.17 -18.68 -6.14
CA LEU A 251 -8.90 -19.41 -6.32
C LEU A 251 -7.78 -18.83 -5.43
N MET A 252 -7.73 -17.49 -5.27
CA MET A 252 -6.79 -16.85 -4.36
C MET A 252 -7.04 -17.26 -2.90
N VAL A 253 -8.30 -17.34 -2.48
CA VAL A 253 -8.67 -17.83 -1.15
C VAL A 253 -8.27 -19.29 -0.97
N GLN A 254 -8.47 -20.15 -1.96
CA GLN A 254 -8.02 -21.55 -1.91
C GLN A 254 -6.49 -21.62 -1.84
N ALA A 255 -5.77 -20.85 -2.66
CA ALA A 255 -4.31 -20.82 -2.66
C ALA A 255 -3.75 -20.34 -1.30
N SER A 256 -4.48 -19.50 -0.56
CA SER A 256 -4.04 -19.04 0.76
C SER A 256 -3.91 -20.17 1.80
N PHE A 257 -4.64 -21.27 1.63
CA PHE A 257 -4.50 -22.46 2.51
C PHE A 257 -3.15 -23.18 2.35
N TRP A 258 -2.43 -22.92 1.27
CA TRP A 258 -1.07 -23.45 1.04
C TRP A 258 0.03 -22.53 1.56
N LEU A 259 -0.31 -21.29 1.95
CA LEU A 259 0.61 -20.30 2.48
C LEU A 259 0.57 -20.33 4.03
N HIS A 260 1.01 -21.44 4.61
CA HIS A 260 1.17 -21.58 6.06
C HIS A 260 2.64 -21.51 6.43
N TRP A 261 2.94 -20.71 7.39
CA TRP A 261 4.22 -20.68 8.08
C TRP A 261 3.99 -21.03 9.54
#